data_ec0f52db2c9d0030bbcdedc8754afc7d
#
_entry.id   ec0f52db2c9d0030bbcdedc8754afc7d
#
_cell.length_a   1.000
_cell.length_b   1.000
_cell.length_c   1.000
_cell.angle_alpha   90.00
_cell.angle_beta   90.00
_cell.angle_gamma   90.00
#
_symmetry.space_group_name_H-M   'P 1'
#
loop_
_entity.id
_entity.type
_entity.pdbx_description
1 polymer ?
#
loop_
_entity_poly.entity_id
_entity_poly.type
_entity_poly.pdbx_seq_one_letter_code
_entity_poly.pdbx_strand_id
1 'polypeptide(L)'
;MTVAAYNGDDLTFSVGEGVKVNDANVTLADVPASNGVIHVIDKVLMPPADEPVTPEGCDYVVGIDDTGFAYDNADLSIEVGETVCWIWNDESMGHNVAEIDSMGDTNRKTGGQYSGQPEMTEDFRITFDQDGTFHYICEPHVSMDMVGVVTVGTGVAPPAPSAEPEAESVPGFLGATVLVAMIGAAMIASRRNY
;
A
#
# COMPACT_ATOMS: atom_id res chain seq x y z
N MET A 1 19.10 -21.75 -20.76
CA MET A 1 19.62 -22.45 -19.57
C MET A 1 19.81 -21.45 -18.46
N THR A 2 19.33 -21.74 -17.26
CA THR A 2 19.44 -20.82 -16.10
C THR A 2 20.35 -21.45 -15.05
N VAL A 3 21.20 -20.64 -14.42
CA VAL A 3 22.14 -21.05 -13.36
C VAL A 3 22.13 -19.99 -12.29
N ALA A 4 22.07 -20.39 -11.01
CA ALA A 4 22.14 -19.45 -9.90
C ALA A 4 23.56 -18.85 -9.79
N ALA A 5 23.65 -17.53 -9.67
CA ALA A 5 24.87 -16.81 -9.34
C ALA A 5 25.23 -16.98 -7.85
N TYR A 6 26.42 -16.54 -7.46
CA TYR A 6 26.89 -16.64 -6.07
C TYR A 6 26.01 -15.85 -5.06
N ASN A 7 25.42 -14.76 -5.51
CA ASN A 7 24.47 -13.95 -4.71
C ASN A 7 23.04 -14.55 -4.63
N GLY A 8 22.80 -15.67 -5.37
CA GLY A 8 21.50 -16.34 -5.40
C GLY A 8 20.63 -15.97 -6.60
N ASP A 9 20.96 -14.91 -7.33
CA ASP A 9 20.20 -14.48 -8.51
C ASP A 9 20.37 -15.43 -9.69
N ASP A 10 19.40 -15.50 -10.56
CA ASP A 10 19.42 -16.34 -11.75
C ASP A 10 20.14 -15.66 -12.92
N LEU A 11 21.13 -16.37 -13.49
CA LEU A 11 21.78 -16.03 -14.76
C LEU A 11 21.19 -16.88 -15.87
N THR A 12 20.59 -16.24 -16.87
CA THR A 12 20.03 -16.91 -18.04
C THR A 12 21.01 -16.90 -19.19
N PHE A 13 21.41 -18.09 -19.63
CA PHE A 13 22.30 -18.27 -20.78
C PHE A 13 21.49 -18.62 -22.02
N SER A 14 21.79 -17.93 -23.12
CA SER A 14 21.25 -18.23 -24.46
C SER A 14 22.39 -18.45 -25.49
N VAL A 15 22.18 -19.35 -26.41
CA VAL A 15 23.13 -19.69 -27.49
C VAL A 15 22.40 -19.48 -28.81
N GLY A 16 22.96 -18.66 -29.69
CA GLY A 16 22.43 -18.37 -31.01
C GLY A 16 23.60 -17.98 -31.94
N GLU A 17 23.58 -16.77 -32.48
CA GLU A 17 24.73 -16.21 -33.22
C GLU A 17 25.95 -15.91 -32.33
N GLY A 18 25.85 -16.20 -31.03
CA GLY A 18 26.85 -16.06 -29.99
C GLY A 18 26.28 -16.54 -28.66
N VAL A 19 27.09 -16.46 -27.60
CA VAL A 19 26.68 -16.79 -26.24
C VAL A 19 26.33 -15.49 -25.54
N LYS A 20 25.17 -15.47 -24.87
CA LYS A 20 24.75 -14.36 -24.01
C LYS A 20 24.49 -14.85 -22.59
N VAL A 21 24.74 -13.97 -21.61
CA VAL A 21 24.31 -14.11 -20.23
C VAL A 21 23.41 -12.92 -19.90
N ASN A 22 22.15 -13.18 -19.59
CA ASN A 22 21.11 -12.18 -19.54
C ASN A 22 21.06 -11.37 -20.86
N ASP A 23 21.31 -10.06 -20.82
CA ASP A 23 21.35 -9.18 -21.99
C ASP A 23 22.78 -8.84 -22.47
N ALA A 24 23.83 -9.36 -21.79
CA ALA A 24 25.23 -9.17 -22.14
C ALA A 24 25.72 -10.26 -23.12
N ASN A 25 26.54 -9.85 -24.11
CA ASN A 25 27.20 -10.79 -25.00
C ASN A 25 28.52 -11.27 -24.39
N VAL A 26 28.83 -12.55 -24.51
CA VAL A 26 30.16 -13.08 -24.18
C VAL A 26 31.10 -12.74 -25.32
N THR A 27 32.03 -11.83 -25.09
CA THR A 27 32.98 -11.35 -26.11
C THR A 27 34.27 -12.16 -26.17
N LEU A 28 34.62 -12.79 -25.02
CA LEU A 28 35.75 -13.72 -24.94
C LEU A 28 35.40 -14.84 -23.94
N ALA A 29 35.40 -16.05 -24.39
CA ALA A 29 35.08 -17.23 -23.60
C ALA A 29 36.34 -18.01 -23.20
N ASP A 30 36.20 -18.82 -22.14
CA ASP A 30 37.17 -19.87 -21.77
C ASP A 30 38.57 -19.38 -21.44
N VAL A 31 38.69 -18.18 -20.86
CA VAL A 31 39.97 -17.68 -20.36
C VAL A 31 40.31 -18.47 -19.08
N PRO A 32 41.43 -19.26 -19.11
CA PRO A 32 41.76 -20.13 -17.98
C PRO A 32 42.23 -19.31 -16.76
N ALA A 33 41.76 -19.68 -15.58
CA ALA A 33 42.24 -19.20 -14.29
C ALA A 33 42.67 -20.40 -13.42
N SER A 34 43.41 -20.16 -12.34
CA SER A 34 43.93 -21.23 -11.48
C SER A 34 42.84 -22.04 -10.78
N ASN A 35 41.63 -21.48 -10.63
CA ASN A 35 40.49 -22.07 -9.89
C ASN A 35 39.18 -22.09 -10.69
N GLY A 36 39.22 -21.83 -12.00
CA GLY A 36 38.02 -21.78 -12.83
C GLY A 36 38.29 -21.26 -14.24
N VAL A 37 37.22 -20.71 -14.84
CA VAL A 37 37.23 -20.12 -16.18
C VAL A 37 36.61 -18.73 -16.09
N ILE A 38 37.17 -17.78 -16.84
CA ILE A 38 36.63 -16.42 -16.92
C ILE A 38 36.01 -16.25 -18.32
N HIS A 39 34.79 -15.69 -18.34
CA HIS A 39 34.13 -15.23 -19.55
C HIS A 39 34.03 -13.69 -19.51
N VAL A 40 34.50 -13.05 -20.57
CA VAL A 40 34.41 -11.57 -20.69
C VAL A 40 33.10 -11.22 -21.37
N ILE A 41 32.42 -10.25 -20.84
CA ILE A 41 31.11 -9.77 -21.32
C ILE A 41 31.18 -8.29 -21.69
N ASP A 42 30.29 -7.84 -22.58
CA ASP A 42 30.26 -6.47 -23.10
C ASP A 42 29.43 -5.50 -22.26
N LYS A 43 28.76 -6.00 -21.22
CA LYS A 43 27.95 -5.20 -20.30
C LYS A 43 28.12 -5.67 -18.86
N VAL A 44 27.91 -4.78 -17.90
CA VAL A 44 27.80 -5.11 -16.49
C VAL A 44 26.47 -5.79 -16.25
N LEU A 45 26.48 -6.97 -15.61
CA LEU A 45 25.26 -7.60 -15.13
C LEU A 45 24.84 -6.90 -13.84
N MET A 46 23.70 -6.23 -13.90
CA MET A 46 23.06 -5.67 -12.71
C MET A 46 22.22 -6.78 -12.08
N PRO A 47 22.26 -6.97 -10.75
CA PRO A 47 21.23 -7.75 -10.08
C PRO A 47 19.85 -7.25 -10.49
N PRO A 48 18.80 -8.08 -10.50
CA PRO A 48 17.45 -7.56 -10.54
C PRO A 48 17.36 -6.45 -9.49
N ALA A 49 16.76 -5.29 -9.85
CA ALA A 49 16.43 -4.32 -8.83
C ALA A 49 15.64 -5.08 -7.76
N ASP A 50 16.09 -5.04 -6.50
CA ASP A 50 15.25 -5.53 -5.42
C ASP A 50 13.91 -4.81 -5.60
N GLU A 51 12.89 -5.54 -6.05
CA GLU A 51 11.53 -5.03 -6.00
C GLU A 51 11.35 -4.55 -4.56
N PRO A 52 10.93 -3.30 -4.33
CA PRO A 52 10.75 -2.82 -2.98
C PRO A 52 9.88 -3.84 -2.26
N VAL A 53 10.48 -4.53 -1.26
CA VAL A 53 9.76 -5.55 -0.50
C VAL A 53 8.71 -4.79 0.29
N THR A 54 7.50 -4.70 -0.27
CA THR A 54 6.39 -4.11 0.47
C THR A 54 6.15 -4.98 1.70
N PRO A 55 6.07 -4.40 2.90
CA PRO A 55 5.75 -5.15 4.10
C PRO A 55 4.47 -5.95 3.91
N GLU A 56 4.41 -7.15 4.51
CA GLU A 56 3.24 -8.02 4.38
C GLU A 56 1.95 -7.28 4.75
N GLY A 57 0.96 -7.34 3.86
CA GLY A 57 -0.32 -6.67 4.02
C GLY A 57 -0.35 -5.21 3.57
N CYS A 58 0.67 -4.73 2.88
CA CYS A 58 0.71 -3.42 2.25
C CYS A 58 0.73 -3.58 0.73
N ASP A 59 -0.14 -2.88 0.02
CA ASP A 59 -0.09 -2.76 -1.43
C ASP A 59 0.81 -1.57 -1.84
N TYR A 60 0.79 -0.51 -1.01
CA TYR A 60 1.63 0.67 -1.18
C TYR A 60 2.28 1.07 0.15
N VAL A 61 3.48 1.62 0.06
CA VAL A 61 4.21 2.17 1.22
C VAL A 61 4.51 3.64 0.97
N VAL A 62 4.25 4.43 1.99
CA VAL A 62 4.61 5.84 2.10
C VAL A 62 5.61 5.99 3.23
N GLY A 63 6.78 6.49 2.96
CA GLY A 63 7.82 6.80 3.95
C GLY A 63 8.02 8.31 4.12
N ILE A 64 9.20 8.66 4.58
CA ILE A 64 9.68 10.04 4.68
C ILE A 64 10.81 10.21 3.68
N ASP A 65 10.83 11.30 2.95
CA ASP A 65 11.89 11.59 1.98
C ASP A 65 13.24 11.95 2.64
N ASP A 66 14.30 12.00 1.86
CA ASP A 66 15.66 12.30 2.35
C ASP A 66 15.78 13.68 3.01
N THR A 67 14.83 14.59 2.80
CA THR A 67 14.82 15.91 3.44
C THR A 67 14.25 15.88 4.84
N GLY A 68 13.44 14.87 5.17
CA GLY A 68 12.68 14.79 6.41
C GLY A 68 11.49 15.74 6.50
N PHE A 69 11.12 16.41 5.41
CA PHE A 69 10.03 17.40 5.39
C PHE A 69 8.93 17.10 4.36
N ALA A 70 8.98 15.95 3.70
CA ALA A 70 7.94 15.48 2.83
C ALA A 70 7.75 13.97 2.97
N TYR A 71 6.56 13.48 2.63
CA TYR A 71 6.37 12.07 2.40
C TYR A 71 6.96 11.67 1.05
N ASP A 72 7.61 10.53 0.97
CA ASP A 72 7.82 9.87 -0.31
C ASP A 72 6.48 9.30 -0.80
N ASN A 73 6.31 9.12 -2.10
CA ASN A 73 5.04 8.62 -2.66
C ASN A 73 3.78 9.31 -2.09
N ALA A 74 3.83 10.62 -1.87
CA ALA A 74 2.75 11.39 -1.25
C ALA A 74 1.42 11.33 -2.02
N ASP A 75 1.48 11.13 -3.35
CA ASP A 75 0.34 11.11 -4.26
C ASP A 75 0.15 9.70 -4.83
N LEU A 76 -0.87 9.00 -4.35
CA LEU A 76 -1.19 7.64 -4.78
C LEU A 76 -2.54 7.58 -5.50
N SER A 77 -2.62 6.70 -6.50
CA SER A 77 -3.88 6.25 -7.10
C SER A 77 -3.98 4.75 -6.93
N ILE A 78 -5.00 4.29 -6.23
CA ILE A 78 -5.17 2.91 -5.82
C ILE A 78 -6.57 2.39 -6.16
N GLU A 79 -6.73 1.07 -6.18
CA GLU A 79 -8.04 0.43 -6.33
C GLU A 79 -8.74 0.28 -4.96
N VAL A 80 -10.07 0.12 -5.01
CA VAL A 80 -10.86 -0.19 -3.80
C VAL A 80 -10.45 -1.54 -3.24
N GLY A 81 -10.19 -1.61 -1.95
CA GLY A 81 -9.75 -2.80 -1.21
C GLY A 81 -8.24 -2.86 -0.98
N GLU A 82 -7.47 -1.97 -1.60
CA GLU A 82 -6.02 -1.91 -1.40
C GLU A 82 -5.65 -1.18 -0.09
N THR A 83 -4.48 -1.54 0.44
CA THR A 83 -3.95 -1.06 1.71
C THR A 83 -2.72 -0.17 1.49
N VAL A 84 -2.78 1.04 2.01
CA VAL A 84 -1.64 1.94 2.11
C VAL A 84 -1.07 1.87 3.52
N CYS A 85 0.25 1.73 3.61
CA CYS A 85 1.00 1.71 4.85
C CYS A 85 1.95 2.90 4.92
N TRP A 86 1.82 3.72 5.93
CA TRP A 86 2.76 4.77 6.28
C TRP A 86 3.77 4.20 7.25
N ILE A 87 5.01 3.98 6.76
CA ILE A 87 6.04 3.29 7.53
C ILE A 87 7.35 4.06 7.46
N TRP A 88 7.90 4.39 8.63
CA TRP A 88 9.24 4.92 8.77
C TRP A 88 9.89 4.45 10.06
N ASN A 89 11.21 4.47 10.11
CA ASN A 89 12.00 4.00 11.23
C ASN A 89 13.15 4.94 11.52
N ASP A 90 13.35 5.25 12.79
CA ASP A 90 14.49 6.01 13.30
C ASP A 90 14.71 7.38 12.61
N GLU A 91 13.60 8.04 12.24
CA GLU A 91 13.64 9.38 11.70
C GLU A 91 14.27 10.39 12.67
N SER A 92 14.88 11.44 12.15
CA SER A 92 15.51 12.49 12.96
C SER A 92 14.49 13.40 13.66
N MET A 93 13.26 13.42 13.19
CA MET A 93 12.13 14.21 13.70
C MET A 93 10.87 13.33 13.76
N GLY A 94 9.93 13.72 14.61
CA GLY A 94 8.65 13.03 14.70
C GLY A 94 7.69 13.43 13.59
N HIS A 95 7.06 12.43 12.97
CA HIS A 95 6.04 12.59 11.93
C HIS A 95 4.76 11.87 12.30
N ASN A 96 3.65 12.26 11.73
CA ASN A 96 2.39 11.56 11.85
C ASN A 96 1.55 11.70 10.57
N VAL A 97 0.46 10.95 10.50
CA VAL A 97 -0.55 11.01 9.44
C VAL A 97 -1.85 11.48 10.04
N ALA A 98 -2.36 12.60 9.57
CA ALA A 98 -3.62 13.17 10.03
C ALA A 98 -4.51 13.51 8.84
N GLU A 99 -5.69 12.88 8.76
CA GLU A 99 -6.68 13.18 7.72
C GLU A 99 -7.15 14.63 7.82
N ILE A 100 -7.29 15.28 6.67
CA ILE A 100 -7.88 16.61 6.52
C ILE A 100 -9.11 16.56 5.60
N ASP A 101 -9.99 17.55 5.68
CA ASP A 101 -11.22 17.56 4.86
C ASP A 101 -10.94 17.84 3.38
N SER A 102 -9.94 18.69 3.10
CA SER A 102 -9.54 19.02 1.72
C SER A 102 -8.08 19.51 1.65
N MET A 103 -7.49 19.44 0.46
CA MET A 103 -6.15 20.00 0.24
C MET A 103 -6.10 21.48 0.58
N GLY A 104 -5.09 21.86 1.37
CA GLY A 104 -4.90 23.22 1.88
C GLY A 104 -5.42 23.44 3.30
N ASP A 105 -6.20 22.50 3.86
CA ASP A 105 -6.52 22.51 5.27
C ASP A 105 -5.26 22.20 6.09
N THR A 106 -5.12 22.89 7.22
CA THR A 106 -3.98 22.73 8.13
C THR A 106 -4.37 22.07 9.46
N ASN A 107 -5.65 21.75 9.61
CA ASN A 107 -6.18 21.15 10.82
C ASN A 107 -6.73 19.76 10.50
N ARG A 108 -6.45 18.85 11.42
CA ARG A 108 -6.98 17.49 11.34
C ARG A 108 -8.50 17.47 11.34
N LYS A 109 -9.07 16.64 10.47
CA LYS A 109 -10.49 16.32 10.39
C LYS A 109 -10.99 15.68 11.69
N THR A 110 -12.10 16.17 12.22
CA THR A 110 -12.70 15.60 13.43
C THR A 110 -13.25 14.20 13.15
N GLY A 111 -12.73 13.20 13.86
CA GLY A 111 -13.11 11.79 13.66
C GLY A 111 -12.52 11.15 12.42
N GLY A 112 -11.63 11.84 11.71
CA GLY A 112 -10.85 11.27 10.59
C GLY A 112 -9.75 10.32 11.04
N GLN A 113 -9.09 9.72 10.08
CA GLN A 113 -7.94 8.81 10.29
C GLN A 113 -6.76 9.56 10.91
N TYR A 114 -6.10 8.92 11.84
CA TYR A 114 -5.03 9.54 12.60
C TYR A 114 -4.05 8.51 13.15
N SER A 115 -2.77 8.62 12.79
CA SER A 115 -1.75 7.68 13.28
C SER A 115 -1.34 7.91 14.75
N GLY A 116 -1.65 9.07 15.30
CA GLY A 116 -1.26 9.43 16.68
C GLY A 116 -0.39 10.68 16.76
N GLN A 117 0.22 10.88 17.92
CA GLN A 117 1.20 11.95 18.09
C GLN A 117 2.41 11.71 17.19
N PRO A 118 3.12 12.78 16.77
CA PRO A 118 4.31 12.62 15.93
C PRO A 118 5.38 11.74 16.58
N GLU A 119 5.78 10.68 15.89
CA GLU A 119 6.78 9.70 16.32
C GLU A 119 7.91 9.56 15.29
N MET A 120 9.11 9.15 15.74
CA MET A 120 10.27 8.91 14.87
C MET A 120 10.22 7.53 14.20
N THR A 121 9.32 6.69 14.62
CA THR A 121 9.07 5.35 14.05
C THR A 121 7.57 5.13 14.01
N GLU A 122 7.03 4.72 12.86
CA GLU A 122 5.59 4.53 12.66
C GLU A 122 5.32 3.31 11.77
N ASP A 123 4.22 2.66 12.02
CA ASP A 123 3.59 1.65 11.15
C ASP A 123 2.08 1.84 11.21
N PHE A 124 1.58 2.77 10.41
CA PHE A 124 0.16 3.10 10.32
C PHE A 124 -0.42 2.61 9.00
N ARG A 125 -1.54 1.90 9.04
CA ARG A 125 -2.10 1.20 7.88
C ARG A 125 -3.58 1.49 7.72
N ILE A 126 -4.01 1.75 6.48
CA ILE A 126 -5.41 1.93 6.10
C ILE A 126 -5.74 1.08 4.88
N THR A 127 -6.75 0.23 5.00
CA THR A 127 -7.38 -0.42 3.84
C THR A 127 -8.55 0.46 3.39
N PHE A 128 -8.59 0.80 2.11
CA PHE A 128 -9.58 1.71 1.55
C PHE A 128 -10.71 0.93 0.88
N ASP A 129 -11.80 0.71 1.59
CA ASP A 129 -12.94 -0.12 1.15
C ASP A 129 -13.94 0.60 0.25
N GLN A 130 -13.76 1.89 -0.04
CA GLN A 130 -14.70 2.71 -0.80
C GLN A 130 -13.96 3.70 -1.71
N ASP A 131 -14.59 4.01 -2.85
CA ASP A 131 -14.17 5.11 -3.70
C ASP A 131 -14.06 6.42 -2.91
N GLY A 132 -13.10 7.26 -3.25
CA GLY A 132 -12.96 8.57 -2.63
C GLY A 132 -11.56 9.13 -2.70
N THR A 133 -11.38 10.23 -2.01
CA THR A 133 -10.07 10.88 -1.89
C THR A 133 -9.75 11.08 -0.42
N PHE A 134 -8.60 10.62 -0.01
CA PHE A 134 -8.05 10.77 1.32
C PHE A 134 -6.91 11.79 1.29
N HIS A 135 -7.14 12.97 1.87
CA HIS A 135 -6.14 14.01 2.02
C HIS A 135 -5.52 13.92 3.42
N TYR A 136 -4.22 14.04 3.53
CA TYR A 136 -3.54 13.93 4.81
C TYR A 136 -2.35 14.88 4.92
N ILE A 137 -1.98 15.19 6.15
CA ILE A 137 -0.86 16.07 6.52
C ILE A 137 0.00 15.42 7.59
N CYS A 138 1.24 15.88 7.70
CA CYS A 138 2.05 15.76 8.90
C CYS A 138 1.83 17.02 9.75
N GLU A 139 1.18 16.90 10.91
CA GLU A 139 0.80 18.06 11.73
C GLU A 139 1.99 18.98 12.07
N PRO A 140 3.16 18.50 12.54
CA PRO A 140 4.30 19.37 12.83
C PRO A 140 4.92 20.05 11.61
N HIS A 141 4.75 19.47 10.40
CA HIS A 141 5.41 19.92 9.18
C HIS A 141 4.46 20.46 8.10
N VAL A 142 3.17 20.66 8.44
CA VAL A 142 2.19 21.18 7.48
C VAL A 142 2.56 22.58 6.93
N SER A 143 3.26 23.40 7.71
CA SER A 143 3.78 24.70 7.24
C SER A 143 4.90 24.59 6.23
N MET A 144 5.48 23.41 6.05
CA MET A 144 6.51 23.07 5.06
C MET A 144 5.93 22.29 3.89
N ASP A 145 4.59 22.27 3.77
CA ASP A 145 3.86 21.56 2.73
C ASP A 145 4.01 20.03 2.76
N MET A 146 4.20 19.48 3.97
CA MET A 146 4.22 18.02 4.16
C MET A 146 2.81 17.48 4.16
N VAL A 147 2.31 17.21 2.97
CA VAL A 147 0.92 16.80 2.67
C VAL A 147 0.93 15.63 1.69
N GLY A 148 -0.19 14.92 1.60
CA GLY A 148 -0.35 13.86 0.60
C GLY A 148 -1.81 13.58 0.27
N VAL A 149 -2.02 12.81 -0.78
CA VAL A 149 -3.34 12.40 -1.24
C VAL A 149 -3.35 10.94 -1.70
N VAL A 150 -4.36 10.21 -1.29
CA VAL A 150 -4.67 8.89 -1.84
C VAL A 150 -6.00 8.99 -2.57
N THR A 151 -5.96 8.77 -3.88
CA THR A 151 -7.15 8.67 -4.73
C THR A 151 -7.54 7.20 -4.87
N VAL A 152 -8.72 6.84 -4.40
CA VAL A 152 -9.22 5.46 -4.38
C VAL A 152 -10.25 5.28 -5.50
N GLY A 153 -10.02 4.33 -6.38
CA GLY A 153 -10.90 4.04 -7.50
C GLY A 153 -11.11 5.27 -8.37
N THR A 154 -12.35 5.75 -8.47
CA THR A 154 -12.71 6.95 -9.27
C THR A 154 -12.44 8.27 -8.55
N GLY A 155 -12.06 8.24 -7.27
CA GLY A 155 -11.89 9.43 -6.43
C GLY A 155 -13.20 10.10 -5.99
N VAL A 156 -14.34 9.51 -6.29
CA VAL A 156 -15.67 10.05 -5.98
C VAL A 156 -16.31 9.22 -4.87
N ALA A 157 -16.42 9.81 -3.69
CA ALA A 157 -17.08 9.12 -2.58
C ALA A 157 -18.51 8.72 -2.94
N PRO A 158 -18.95 7.49 -2.57
CA PRO A 158 -20.34 7.09 -2.77
C PRO A 158 -21.28 8.05 -2.03
N PRO A 159 -22.49 8.32 -2.59
CA PRO A 159 -23.44 9.19 -1.92
C PRO A 159 -23.76 8.64 -0.53
N ALA A 160 -23.75 9.53 0.46
CA ALA A 160 -24.13 9.14 1.81
C ALA A 160 -25.48 8.42 1.79
N PRO A 161 -25.67 7.31 2.54
CA PRO A 161 -26.95 6.64 2.63
C PRO A 161 -28.01 7.69 3.01
N SER A 162 -29.03 7.84 2.15
CA SER A 162 -30.14 8.74 2.42
C SER A 162 -30.75 8.28 3.75
N ALA A 163 -30.80 9.17 4.74
CA ALA A 163 -31.49 8.90 5.98
C ALA A 163 -32.89 8.39 5.62
N GLU A 164 -33.22 7.17 6.04
CA GLU A 164 -34.60 6.70 5.96
C GLU A 164 -35.49 7.76 6.61
N PRO A 165 -36.61 8.14 5.98
CA PRO A 165 -37.50 9.10 6.59
C PRO A 165 -37.92 8.53 7.93
N GLU A 166 -37.60 9.25 9.02
CA GLU A 166 -38.12 8.90 10.35
C GLU A 166 -39.62 8.68 10.20
N ALA A 167 -40.09 7.46 10.55
CA ALA A 167 -41.49 7.15 10.51
C ALA A 167 -42.21 8.19 11.37
N GLU A 168 -42.95 9.11 10.71
CA GLU A 168 -43.83 10.05 11.43
C GLU A 168 -44.70 9.26 12.39
N SER A 169 -44.51 9.49 13.67
CA SER A 169 -45.36 8.94 14.69
C SER A 169 -46.77 9.48 14.50
N VAL A 170 -47.65 8.70 13.88
CA VAL A 170 -49.07 9.03 13.75
C VAL A 170 -49.65 9.00 15.13
N PRO A 171 -50.14 10.14 15.71
CA PRO A 171 -50.77 10.13 16.99
C PRO A 171 -52.18 9.52 16.85
N GLY A 172 -52.35 8.40 17.50
CA GLY A 172 -53.65 7.88 17.87
C GLY A 172 -54.23 6.76 17.03
N PHE A 173 -53.83 5.49 17.32
CA PHE A 173 -54.76 4.39 17.25
C PHE A 173 -54.46 3.41 18.40
N LEU A 174 -55.35 3.38 19.39
CA LEU A 174 -55.35 2.39 20.45
C LEU A 174 -55.76 1.01 19.91
N GLY A 175 -54.89 0.03 20.09
CA GLY A 175 -55.30 -1.36 20.14
C GLY A 175 -55.01 -2.23 18.93
N ALA A 176 -53.89 -2.95 18.99
CA ALA A 176 -53.80 -4.42 18.77
C ALA A 176 -52.35 -4.85 18.80
N THR A 177 -51.97 -5.60 19.80
CA THR A 177 -50.66 -6.27 19.93
C THR A 177 -50.52 -7.32 18.82
N VAL A 178 -49.71 -7.04 17.80
CA VAL A 178 -49.24 -8.05 16.85
C VAL A 178 -47.84 -8.46 17.25
N LEU A 179 -47.76 -9.66 17.82
CA LEU A 179 -46.49 -10.34 18.10
C LEU A 179 -45.91 -10.85 16.77
N VAL A 180 -44.89 -10.15 16.22
CA VAL A 180 -44.12 -10.70 15.09
C VAL A 180 -43.00 -11.57 15.65
N ALA A 181 -43.13 -12.88 15.50
CA ALA A 181 -42.08 -13.83 15.81
C ALA A 181 -40.98 -13.74 14.74
N MET A 182 -39.83 -13.29 15.13
CA MET A 182 -38.61 -13.38 14.32
C MET A 182 -38.14 -14.85 14.26
N ILE A 183 -38.29 -15.50 13.11
CA ILE A 183 -37.68 -16.80 12.85
C ILE A 183 -36.24 -16.56 12.40
N GLY A 184 -35.33 -16.73 13.33
CA GLY A 184 -33.89 -16.76 13.05
C GLY A 184 -33.51 -18.06 12.33
N ALA A 185 -33.14 -18.00 11.08
CA ALA A 185 -32.52 -19.11 10.36
C ALA A 185 -31.05 -19.22 10.75
N ALA A 186 -30.70 -20.13 11.66
CA ALA A 186 -29.34 -20.52 11.94
C ALA A 186 -28.86 -21.48 10.83
N MET A 187 -27.93 -21.05 9.98
CA MET A 187 -27.20 -21.97 9.10
C MET A 187 -26.08 -22.65 9.88
N ILE A 188 -26.29 -23.95 10.14
CA ILE A 188 -25.25 -24.83 10.69
C ILE A 188 -24.38 -25.31 9.52
N ALA A 189 -23.13 -24.81 9.43
CA ALA A 189 -22.13 -25.37 8.53
C ALA A 189 -21.57 -26.66 9.12
N SER A 190 -21.95 -27.81 8.54
CA SER A 190 -21.40 -29.12 8.86
C SER A 190 -19.99 -29.25 8.25
N ARG A 191 -18.96 -29.34 9.09
CA ARG A 191 -17.63 -29.82 8.71
C ARG A 191 -17.67 -31.32 8.51
N ARG A 192 -17.38 -31.79 7.31
CA ARG A 192 -17.02 -33.19 7.05
C ARG A 192 -15.48 -33.29 7.02
N ASN A 193 -14.97 -34.09 7.97
CA ASN A 193 -13.61 -34.64 7.92
C ASN A 193 -13.56 -35.75 6.86
N TYR A 194 -12.55 -35.71 6.03
CA TYR A 194 -11.82 -36.85 5.49
C TYR A 194 -10.36 -36.42 5.30
#